data_174e89261daf8dab1a0ba612fadca77e
#
_entry.id   174e89261daf8dab1a0ba612fadca77e
#
_cell.length_a   1.000
_cell.length_b   1.000
_cell.length_c   1.000
_cell.angle_alpha   90.00
_cell.angle_beta   90.00
_cell.angle_gamma   90.00
#
_symmetry.space_group_name_H-M   'P 1'
#
loop_
_entity.id
_entity.type
_entity.pdbx_description
1 polymer ?
#
loop_
_entity_poly.entity_id
_entity_poly.type
_entity_poly.pdbx_seq_one_letter_code
_entity_poly.pdbx_strand_id
1 'polypeptide(L)'
;MKHKMGLYNEPFQSIQSGKKVFEVRLYDKKRQNIQKDDEIEFTNLTTKETICVKVTELKCYTTFQQMYEEIDKELLGCANWSLEEMLASTYEIYTKEQEQKWGTIAIGIEVIA
;
A
#
# COMPACT_ATOMS: atom_id res chain seq x y z
N MET A 1 -5.24 12.70 11.83
CA MET A 1 -4.09 12.06 12.48
C MET A 1 -3.00 11.81 11.46
N LYS A 2 -1.77 11.79 11.87
CA LYS A 2 -0.63 11.53 10.99
C LYS A 2 0.04 10.21 11.34
N HIS A 3 0.21 9.35 10.33
CA HIS A 3 0.85 8.05 10.48
C HIS A 3 2.23 8.08 9.82
N LYS A 4 3.12 7.19 10.22
CA LYS A 4 4.45 7.07 9.62
C LYS A 4 4.67 5.64 9.15
N MET A 5 5.17 5.49 7.93
CA MET A 5 5.44 4.17 7.34
C MET A 5 6.70 4.23 6.48
N GLY A 6 7.42 3.10 6.42
CA GLY A 6 8.56 2.97 5.53
C GLY A 6 8.16 2.38 4.20
N LEU A 7 8.90 2.74 3.14
CA LEU A 7 8.72 2.19 1.80
C LEU A 7 10.07 1.87 1.18
N TYR A 8 10.13 0.79 0.41
CA TYR A 8 11.26 0.55 -0.47
C TYR A 8 11.30 1.63 -1.56
N ASN A 9 12.47 1.78 -2.19
CA ASN A 9 12.68 2.84 -3.15
C ASN A 9 11.69 2.82 -4.33
N GLU A 10 11.44 1.65 -4.92
CA GLU A 10 10.54 1.57 -6.09
C GLU A 10 9.12 2.02 -5.80
N PRO A 11 8.43 1.49 -4.76
CA PRO A 11 7.10 2.01 -4.44
C PRO A 11 7.11 3.48 -4.01
N PHE A 12 8.16 3.94 -3.33
CA PHE A 12 8.29 5.36 -2.97
C PHE A 12 8.29 6.24 -4.23
N GLN A 13 9.13 5.91 -5.21
CA GLN A 13 9.20 6.66 -6.48
C GLN A 13 7.88 6.58 -7.24
N SER A 14 7.22 5.45 -7.23
CA SER A 14 5.94 5.25 -7.92
C SER A 14 4.83 6.11 -7.31
N ILE A 15 4.80 6.23 -5.99
CA ILE A 15 3.86 7.11 -5.29
C ILE A 15 4.20 8.58 -5.57
N GLN A 16 5.49 8.94 -5.47
CA GLN A 16 5.92 10.32 -5.68
C GLN A 16 5.58 10.82 -7.08
N SER A 17 5.69 9.95 -8.09
CA SER A 17 5.38 10.30 -9.49
C SER A 17 3.88 10.24 -9.81
N GLY A 18 3.04 9.81 -8.87
CA GLY A 18 1.60 9.71 -9.07
C GLY A 18 1.13 8.46 -9.79
N LYS A 19 2.03 7.52 -10.11
CA LYS A 19 1.65 6.28 -10.79
C LYS A 19 0.95 5.31 -9.86
N LYS A 20 1.43 5.18 -8.62
CA LYS A 20 0.83 4.32 -7.61
C LYS A 20 -0.06 5.16 -6.72
N VAL A 21 -1.35 4.85 -6.70
CA VAL A 21 -2.35 5.60 -5.93
C VAL A 21 -2.98 4.79 -4.81
N PHE A 22 -2.60 3.52 -4.66
CA PHE A 22 -2.97 2.67 -3.53
C PHE A 22 -1.73 2.04 -2.92
N GLU A 23 -1.58 2.18 -1.61
CA GLU A 23 -0.58 1.44 -0.85
C GLU A 23 -1.24 0.18 -0.28
N VAL A 24 -0.52 -0.95 -0.31
CA VAL A 24 -1.05 -2.25 0.07
C VAL A 24 -0.38 -2.71 1.36
N ARG A 25 -1.19 -3.03 2.36
CA ARG A 25 -0.73 -3.48 3.68
C ARG A 25 -1.64 -4.57 4.24
N LEU A 26 -1.16 -5.26 5.28
CA LEU A 26 -2.04 -6.06 6.12
C LEU A 26 -2.95 -5.11 6.92
N TYR A 27 -4.18 -5.53 7.17
CA TYR A 27 -5.11 -4.77 7.98
C TYR A 27 -4.90 -5.06 9.47
N ASP A 28 -3.66 -4.90 9.91
CA ASP A 28 -3.26 -5.13 11.30
C ASP A 28 -3.71 -3.96 12.20
N LYS A 29 -3.41 -4.05 13.50
CA LYS A 29 -3.85 -3.04 14.46
C LYS A 29 -3.42 -1.63 14.09
N LYS A 30 -2.19 -1.47 13.59
CA LYS A 30 -1.68 -0.16 13.20
C LYS A 30 -2.50 0.43 12.06
N ARG A 31 -2.86 -0.38 11.06
CA ARG A 31 -3.61 0.08 9.88
C ARG A 31 -5.09 0.25 10.18
N GLN A 32 -5.63 -0.45 11.18
CA GLN A 32 -7.02 -0.28 11.60
C GLN A 32 -7.30 1.12 12.16
N ASN A 33 -6.27 1.85 12.57
CA ASN A 33 -6.39 3.21 13.08
C ASN A 33 -6.39 4.28 11.99
N ILE A 34 -6.17 3.90 10.73
CA ILE A 34 -6.13 4.86 9.62
C ILE A 34 -7.56 5.17 9.18
N GLN A 35 -7.84 6.46 9.02
CA GLN A 35 -9.14 6.94 8.57
C GLN A 35 -8.99 7.81 7.33
N LYS A 36 -10.06 7.93 6.56
CA LYS A 36 -10.11 8.85 5.43
C LYS A 36 -9.76 10.26 5.91
N ASP A 37 -9.01 10.98 5.09
CA ASP A 37 -8.50 12.33 5.36
C ASP A 37 -7.32 12.39 6.33
N ASP A 38 -6.91 11.27 6.91
CA ASP A 38 -5.66 11.20 7.65
C ASP A 38 -4.48 11.44 6.72
N GLU A 39 -3.31 11.77 7.29
CA GLU A 39 -2.07 11.92 6.54
C GLU A 39 -1.12 10.77 6.87
N ILE A 40 -0.32 10.39 5.89
CA ILE A 40 0.76 9.41 6.07
C ILE A 40 2.05 10.03 5.59
N GLU A 41 3.09 9.96 6.42
CA GLU A 41 4.44 10.31 6.03
C GLU A 41 5.17 9.02 5.66
N PHE A 42 5.51 8.87 4.39
CA PHE A 42 6.31 7.74 3.93
C PHE A 42 7.79 8.13 3.93
N THR A 43 8.63 7.24 4.44
CA THR A 43 10.08 7.40 4.40
C THR A 43 10.66 6.37 3.44
N ASN A 44 11.44 6.83 2.47
CA ASN A 44 12.20 5.95 1.59
C ASN A 44 13.31 5.30 2.42
N LEU A 45 13.28 3.99 2.54
CA LEU A 45 14.22 3.25 3.38
C LEU A 45 15.65 3.30 2.85
N THR A 46 15.84 3.60 1.56
CA THR A 46 17.16 3.70 0.93
C THR A 46 17.72 5.11 1.03
N THR A 47 16.95 6.12 0.63
CA THR A 47 17.43 7.51 0.54
C THR A 47 17.14 8.36 1.76
N LYS A 48 16.22 7.91 2.61
CA LYS A 48 15.70 8.63 3.78
C LYS A 48 14.85 9.85 3.42
N GLU A 49 14.54 10.05 2.15
CA GLU A 49 13.58 11.06 1.73
C GLU A 49 12.20 10.74 2.26
N THR A 50 11.40 11.77 2.48
CA THR A 50 10.02 11.60 2.96
C THR A 50 9.04 12.29 2.02
N ILE A 51 7.83 11.74 1.94
CA ILE A 51 6.69 12.39 1.28
C ILE A 51 5.48 12.26 2.18
N CYS A 52 4.61 13.27 2.14
CA CYS A 52 3.35 13.23 2.85
C CYS A 52 2.21 13.02 1.85
N VAL A 53 1.30 12.14 2.22
CA VAL A 53 0.10 11.85 1.42
C VAL A 53 -1.13 12.00 2.29
N LYS A 54 -2.26 12.25 1.64
CA LYS A 54 -3.57 12.26 2.27
C LYS A 54 -4.28 10.96 1.92
N VAL A 55 -4.93 10.35 2.90
CA VAL A 55 -5.74 9.14 2.69
C VAL A 55 -7.05 9.54 2.03
N THR A 56 -7.28 9.03 0.81
CA THR A 56 -8.49 9.36 0.04
C THR A 56 -9.60 8.34 0.21
N GLU A 57 -9.25 7.07 0.40
CA GLU A 57 -10.22 6.00 0.63
C GLU A 57 -9.52 4.78 1.22
N LEU A 58 -10.31 3.88 1.77
CA LEU A 58 -9.82 2.64 2.37
C LEU A 58 -10.66 1.49 1.85
N LYS A 59 -10.00 0.44 1.31
CA LYS A 59 -10.66 -0.75 0.79
C LYS A 59 -10.07 -1.99 1.44
N CYS A 60 -10.89 -2.73 2.18
CA CYS A 60 -10.45 -3.95 2.87
C CYS A 60 -10.85 -5.19 2.08
N TYR A 61 -9.97 -6.17 2.08
CA TYR A 61 -10.19 -7.46 1.41
C TYR A 61 -9.76 -8.59 2.33
N THR A 62 -10.30 -9.77 2.10
CA THR A 62 -9.92 -10.96 2.87
C THR A 62 -8.52 -11.42 2.50
N THR A 63 -8.17 -11.33 1.21
CA THR A 63 -6.88 -11.78 0.68
C THR A 63 -6.29 -10.76 -0.27
N PHE A 64 -4.98 -10.82 -0.46
CA PHE A 64 -4.30 -10.01 -1.47
C PHE A 64 -4.78 -10.37 -2.89
N GLN A 65 -5.08 -11.63 -3.12
CA GLN A 65 -5.59 -12.06 -4.43
C GLN A 65 -6.89 -11.35 -4.79
N GLN A 66 -7.86 -11.30 -3.86
CA GLN A 66 -9.11 -10.58 -4.08
C GLN A 66 -8.85 -9.10 -4.38
N MET A 67 -7.95 -8.49 -3.63
CA MET A 67 -7.58 -7.09 -3.85
C MET A 67 -7.03 -6.87 -5.25
N TYR A 68 -6.09 -7.72 -5.69
CA TYR A 68 -5.42 -7.57 -6.97
C TYR A 68 -6.33 -7.91 -8.16
N GLU A 69 -7.35 -8.71 -7.94
CA GLU A 69 -8.35 -9.00 -8.97
C GLU A 69 -9.36 -7.86 -9.12
N GLU A 70 -9.57 -7.08 -8.09
CA GLU A 70 -10.56 -6.00 -8.09
C GLU A 70 -9.98 -4.64 -8.41
N ILE A 71 -8.80 -4.30 -7.86
CA ILE A 71 -8.16 -3.01 -8.13
C ILE A 71 -7.28 -3.13 -9.36
N ASP A 72 -7.42 -2.16 -10.27
CA ASP A 72 -6.61 -2.10 -11.48
C ASP A 72 -5.13 -2.03 -11.08
N LYS A 73 -4.33 -2.94 -11.62
CA LYS A 73 -2.92 -3.05 -11.26
C LYS A 73 -2.09 -1.81 -11.59
N GLU A 74 -2.54 -0.99 -12.53
CA GLU A 74 -1.89 0.29 -12.82
C GLU A 74 -1.95 1.21 -11.63
N LEU A 75 -3.06 1.20 -10.88
CA LEU A 75 -3.24 2.02 -9.69
C LEU A 75 -2.39 1.53 -8.52
N LEU A 76 -1.93 0.29 -8.58
CA LEU A 76 -1.05 -0.32 -7.59
C LEU A 76 0.44 -0.16 -7.95
N GLY A 77 0.74 0.49 -9.08
CA GLY A 77 2.09 0.63 -9.57
C GLY A 77 2.66 -0.63 -10.18
N CYS A 78 1.81 -1.53 -10.63
CA CYS A 78 2.20 -2.86 -11.14
C CYS A 78 1.69 -3.11 -12.56
N ALA A 79 1.66 -2.09 -13.41
CA ALA A 79 1.07 -2.17 -14.76
C ALA A 79 1.63 -3.31 -15.61
N ASN A 80 2.92 -3.60 -15.48
CA ASN A 80 3.61 -4.62 -16.28
C ASN A 80 3.77 -5.96 -15.55
N TRP A 81 3.09 -6.15 -14.43
CA TRP A 81 3.20 -7.36 -13.63
C TRP A 81 2.00 -8.28 -13.86
N SER A 82 2.25 -9.59 -13.87
CA SER A 82 1.16 -10.56 -13.84
C SER A 82 0.62 -10.67 -12.41
N LEU A 83 -0.57 -11.21 -12.26
CA LEU A 83 -1.14 -11.49 -10.95
C LEU A 83 -0.21 -12.40 -10.14
N GLU A 84 0.36 -13.43 -10.79
CA GLU A 84 1.28 -14.36 -10.14
C GLU A 84 2.52 -13.66 -9.61
N GLU A 85 3.10 -12.75 -10.40
CA GLU A 85 4.25 -11.96 -9.97
C GLU A 85 3.92 -11.05 -8.80
N MET A 86 2.77 -10.42 -8.84
CA MET A 86 2.31 -9.55 -7.74
C MET A 86 2.15 -10.35 -6.45
N LEU A 87 1.52 -11.51 -6.52
CA LEU A 87 1.33 -12.37 -5.33
C LEU A 87 2.65 -12.92 -4.81
N ALA A 88 3.54 -13.35 -5.70
CA ALA A 88 4.85 -13.84 -5.30
C ALA A 88 5.64 -12.78 -4.53
N SER A 89 5.66 -11.55 -5.03
CA SER A 89 6.32 -10.43 -4.38
C SER A 89 5.68 -10.12 -3.01
N THR A 90 4.37 -10.15 -2.94
CA THR A 90 3.62 -9.89 -1.70
C THR A 90 3.96 -10.91 -0.63
N TYR A 91 4.00 -12.19 -0.99
CA TYR A 91 4.29 -13.26 -0.02
C TYR A 91 5.77 -13.38 0.36
N GLU A 92 6.64 -12.61 -0.26
CA GLU A 92 8.01 -12.42 0.25
C GLU A 92 8.02 -11.50 1.47
N ILE A 93 7.02 -10.62 1.59
CA ILE A 93 6.92 -9.64 2.68
C ILE A 93 5.98 -10.14 3.79
N TYR A 94 4.85 -10.73 3.41
CA TYR A 94 3.81 -11.18 4.34
C TYR A 94 3.58 -12.67 4.21
N THR A 95 3.22 -13.34 5.31
CA THR A 95 2.86 -14.76 5.28
C THR A 95 1.35 -14.93 5.06
N LYS A 96 0.96 -16.10 4.57
CA LYS A 96 -0.47 -16.43 4.42
C LYS A 96 -1.17 -16.48 5.78
N GLU A 97 -0.45 -16.85 6.83
CA GLU A 97 -0.99 -16.87 8.19
C GLU A 97 -1.34 -15.46 8.67
N GLN A 98 -0.46 -14.49 8.39
CA GLN A 98 -0.74 -13.09 8.70
C GLN A 98 -1.95 -12.57 7.91
N GLU A 99 -2.03 -12.94 6.64
CA GLU A 99 -3.15 -12.58 5.78
C GLU A 99 -4.47 -13.12 6.34
N GLN A 100 -4.50 -14.39 6.75
CA GLN A 100 -5.68 -15.01 7.32
C GLN A 100 -6.09 -14.35 8.64
N LYS A 101 -5.11 -13.97 9.45
CA LYS A 101 -5.37 -13.36 10.75
C LYS A 101 -5.92 -11.95 10.63
N TRP A 102 -5.36 -11.14 9.75
CA TRP A 102 -5.61 -9.69 9.73
C TRP A 102 -6.45 -9.23 8.54
N GLY A 103 -6.45 -9.97 7.44
CA GLY A 103 -6.97 -9.46 6.18
C GLY A 103 -6.02 -8.42 5.59
N THR A 104 -6.48 -7.73 4.56
CA THR A 104 -5.66 -6.82 3.79
C THR A 104 -6.36 -5.49 3.58
N ILE A 105 -5.59 -4.44 3.33
CA ILE A 105 -6.14 -3.10 3.09
C ILE A 105 -5.39 -2.43 1.94
N ALA A 106 -6.14 -1.84 1.05
CA ALA A 106 -5.63 -0.93 0.03
C ALA A 106 -5.95 0.49 0.48
N ILE A 107 -4.91 1.28 0.69
CA ILE A 107 -5.03 2.66 1.18
C ILE A 107 -4.88 3.60 -0.01
N GLY A 108 -5.98 4.24 -0.40
CA GLY A 108 -5.95 5.26 -1.45
C GLY A 108 -5.23 6.50 -0.96
N ILE A 109 -4.31 7.02 -1.75
CA ILE A 109 -3.43 8.12 -1.34
C ILE A 109 -3.27 9.18 -2.41
N GLU A 110 -3.05 10.42 -1.96
CA GLU A 110 -2.77 11.57 -2.83
C GLU A 110 -1.61 12.34 -2.21
N VAL A 111 -0.58 12.60 -3.01
CA VAL A 111 0.61 13.33 -2.53
C VAL A 111 0.24 14.79 -2.27
N ILE A 112 0.60 15.30 -1.08
CA ILE A 112 0.32 16.66 -0.67
C ILE A 112 1.57 17.49 -0.33
N ALA A 113 2.72 16.82 -0.14
CA ALA A 113 3.98 17.53 0.15
C ALA A 113 5.20 16.69 -0.17
#